data_7228c4340f5075c1517b05c160a796a6
#
_entry.id   7228c4340f5075c1517b05c160a796a6
#
_cell.length_a   1.000
_cell.length_b   1.000
_cell.length_c   1.000
_cell.angle_alpha   90.00
_cell.angle_beta   90.00
_cell.angle_gamma   90.00
#
_symmetry.space_group_name_H-M   'P 1'
#
loop_
_entity.id
_entity.type
_entity.pdbx_description
1 polymer ?
#
loop_
_entity_poly.entity_id
_entity_poly.type
_entity_poly.pdbx_seq_one_letter_code
_entity_poly.pdbx_strand_id
1 'polypeptide(L)'
;IALGMLVVSGSVMAHGHHSHGAPMSEAEQKASEGVFDDNQVQNRELTDWDGMWQSVYPYLVSGELDPVFKKKAEKDKSKTAEQIKDYYRKGYATNVDTIGIENDVMEFHTGNQVASCKYDYAGYKILHYKSGKKGVRYLFECKDANSKAPKYVQFSDHIIAPRKSSHFHIFMGNTSQARSEE
;
A
#
# COMPACT_ATOMS: atom_id res chain seq x y z
N ILE A 1 -6.16 -14.99 -5.33
CA ILE A 1 -4.74 -14.69 -5.11
C ILE A 1 -4.65 -13.18 -4.87
N ALA A 2 -4.37 -12.77 -3.63
CA ALA A 2 -4.15 -11.36 -3.33
C ALA A 2 -2.73 -10.99 -3.74
N LEU A 3 -2.59 -10.00 -4.59
CA LEU A 3 -1.31 -9.49 -5.07
C LEU A 3 -1.02 -8.18 -4.35
N GLY A 4 0.14 -8.08 -3.73
CA GLY A 4 0.58 -6.84 -3.10
C GLY A 4 1.14 -5.88 -4.14
N MET A 5 0.71 -4.63 -4.09
CA MET A 5 1.18 -3.56 -4.96
C MET A 5 1.70 -2.41 -4.09
N LEU A 6 2.91 -1.97 -4.36
CA LEU A 6 3.42 -0.71 -3.82
C LEU A 6 3.07 0.43 -4.76
N VAL A 7 2.44 1.46 -4.24
CA VAL A 7 2.00 2.61 -5.02
C VAL A 7 2.62 3.88 -4.46
N VAL A 8 3.23 4.67 -5.31
CA VAL A 8 3.87 5.94 -4.96
C VAL A 8 3.14 7.08 -5.67
N SER A 9 2.88 8.17 -4.97
CA SER A 9 2.31 9.37 -5.60
C SER A 9 3.34 10.01 -6.53
N GLY A 10 3.02 10.09 -7.80
CA GLY A 10 3.74 10.94 -8.74
C GLY A 10 3.31 12.39 -8.53
N SER A 11 4.23 13.24 -8.08
CA SER A 11 3.97 14.67 -8.03
C SER A 11 3.87 15.22 -9.44
N VAL A 12 2.67 15.47 -9.92
CA VAL A 12 2.47 16.39 -11.03
C VAL A 12 2.76 17.78 -10.50
N MET A 13 3.79 18.44 -11.04
CA MET A 13 4.13 19.82 -10.73
C MET A 13 2.99 20.75 -11.16
N ALA A 14 1.97 20.88 -10.33
CA ALA A 14 1.14 22.06 -10.30
C ALA A 14 1.63 22.93 -9.15
N HIS A 15 1.94 24.16 -9.42
CA HIS A 15 2.32 25.16 -8.42
C HIS A 15 1.19 25.31 -7.40
N GLY A 16 1.30 24.62 -6.28
CA GLY A 16 0.36 24.67 -5.18
C GLY A 16 1.06 24.14 -3.94
N HIS A 17 1.04 24.93 -2.90
CA HIS A 17 1.64 24.73 -1.60
C HIS A 17 1.89 23.25 -1.24
N HIS A 18 3.16 22.85 -1.17
CA HIS A 18 3.58 21.63 -0.52
C HIS A 18 3.22 21.72 0.97
N SER A 19 2.07 21.20 1.35
CA SER A 19 1.86 20.83 2.74
C SER A 19 2.69 19.56 2.98
N HIS A 20 3.96 19.73 3.32
CA HIS A 20 4.69 18.69 4.00
C HIS A 20 3.87 18.34 5.24
N GLY A 21 3.35 17.14 5.34
CA GLY A 21 2.64 16.67 6.52
C GLY A 21 3.53 16.93 7.75
N ALA A 22 2.92 17.25 8.89
CA ALA A 22 3.67 17.46 10.13
C ALA A 22 4.68 16.33 10.35
N PRO A 23 5.89 16.60 10.86
CA PRO A 23 6.87 15.56 11.19
C PRO A 23 6.25 14.50 12.08
N MET A 24 6.66 13.25 11.90
CA MET A 24 6.22 12.16 12.76
C MET A 24 6.72 12.38 14.18
N SER A 25 5.86 12.14 15.16
CA SER A 25 6.25 12.03 16.57
C SER A 25 7.12 10.79 16.79
N GLU A 26 7.77 10.71 17.95
CA GLU A 26 8.55 9.51 18.30
C GLU A 26 7.69 8.23 18.32
N ALA A 27 6.45 8.33 18.82
CA ALA A 27 5.53 7.21 18.83
C ALA A 27 5.12 6.78 17.43
N GLU A 28 4.85 7.73 16.53
CA GLU A 28 4.54 7.45 15.11
C GLU A 28 5.74 6.82 14.40
N GLN A 29 6.96 7.28 14.70
CA GLN A 29 8.19 6.72 14.14
C GLN A 29 8.37 5.25 14.59
N LYS A 30 8.20 4.96 15.87
CA LYS A 30 8.24 3.59 16.40
C LYS A 30 7.16 2.71 15.77
N ALA A 31 5.93 3.22 15.64
CA ALA A 31 4.84 2.51 15.00
C ALA A 31 5.16 2.18 13.53
N SER A 32 5.79 3.10 12.80
CA SER A 32 6.21 2.87 11.41
C SER A 32 7.25 1.75 11.26
N GLU A 33 7.97 1.46 12.33
CA GLU A 33 8.95 0.37 12.43
C GLU A 33 8.34 -0.93 12.97
N GLY A 34 7.02 -0.95 13.21
CA GLY A 34 6.30 -2.11 13.70
C GLY A 34 6.26 -2.26 15.22
N VAL A 35 6.55 -1.19 15.95
CA VAL A 35 6.59 -1.17 17.42
C VAL A 35 5.49 -0.24 17.94
N PHE A 36 4.40 -0.82 18.42
CA PHE A 36 3.27 -0.10 18.99
C PHE A 36 2.40 -1.04 19.85
N ASP A 37 1.63 -0.48 20.75
CA ASP A 37 0.58 -1.21 21.49
C ASP A 37 -0.70 -1.25 20.66
N ASP A 38 -1.47 -2.33 20.77
CA ASP A 38 -2.70 -2.52 19.99
C ASP A 38 -3.71 -1.39 20.21
N ASN A 39 -3.75 -0.81 21.40
CA ASN A 39 -4.64 0.30 21.75
C ASN A 39 -4.23 1.65 21.09
N GLN A 40 -3.08 1.73 20.47
CA GLN A 40 -2.65 2.91 19.72
C GLN A 40 -3.22 2.92 18.29
N VAL A 41 -3.70 1.79 17.79
CA VAL A 41 -4.29 1.68 16.46
C VAL A 41 -5.65 2.37 16.44
N GLN A 42 -5.86 3.23 15.47
CA GLN A 42 -7.11 3.97 15.27
C GLN A 42 -7.72 3.67 13.91
N ASN A 43 -9.03 3.80 13.82
CA ASN A 43 -9.74 3.76 12.55
C ASN A 43 -9.27 4.88 11.63
N ARG A 44 -9.28 4.62 10.32
CA ARG A 44 -8.89 5.58 9.29
C ARG A 44 -9.95 5.63 8.20
N GLU A 45 -10.05 6.74 7.54
CA GLU A 45 -10.94 6.92 6.40
C GLU A 45 -10.16 6.75 5.09
N LEU A 46 -10.85 6.34 4.03
CA LEU A 46 -10.24 6.16 2.70
C LEU A 46 -9.60 7.46 2.18
N THR A 47 -10.09 8.61 2.62
CA THR A 47 -9.54 9.93 2.30
C THR A 47 -8.08 10.12 2.72
N ASP A 48 -7.56 9.33 3.64
CA ASP A 48 -6.12 9.32 3.96
C ASP A 48 -5.26 8.91 2.76
N TRP A 49 -5.84 8.19 1.81
CA TRP A 49 -5.21 7.75 0.57
C TRP A 49 -5.71 8.48 -0.67
N ASP A 50 -6.42 9.60 -0.53
CA ASP A 50 -6.85 10.41 -1.69
C ASP A 50 -5.66 10.78 -2.57
N GLY A 51 -5.85 10.69 -3.88
CA GLY A 51 -4.87 11.06 -4.88
C GLY A 51 -4.84 10.15 -6.09
N MET A 52 -3.92 10.46 -7.00
CA MET A 52 -3.57 9.60 -8.14
C MET A 52 -2.27 8.87 -7.82
N TRP A 53 -2.30 7.56 -7.91
CA TRP A 53 -1.22 6.69 -7.49
C TRP A 53 -0.68 5.86 -8.65
N GLN A 54 0.63 5.83 -8.77
CA GLN A 54 1.36 5.08 -9.80
C GLN A 54 1.93 3.79 -9.23
N SER A 55 1.74 2.68 -9.95
CA SER A 55 2.42 1.42 -9.63
C SER A 55 3.93 1.57 -9.74
N VAL A 56 4.68 0.99 -8.81
CA VAL A 56 6.13 0.89 -8.90
C VAL A 56 6.59 -0.34 -9.71
N TYR A 57 5.67 -1.27 -10.02
CA TYR A 57 6.00 -2.51 -10.71
C TYR A 57 6.68 -2.31 -12.08
N PRO A 58 6.24 -1.37 -12.95
CA PRO A 58 6.94 -1.10 -14.19
C PRO A 58 8.40 -0.69 -14.00
N TYR A 59 8.70 0.13 -13.00
CA TYR A 59 10.06 0.57 -12.68
C TYR A 59 10.95 -0.56 -12.14
N LEU A 60 10.33 -1.51 -11.45
CA LEU A 60 11.01 -2.72 -11.01
C LEU A 60 11.39 -3.60 -12.20
N VAL A 61 10.47 -3.78 -13.13
CA VAL A 61 10.68 -4.63 -14.34
C VAL A 61 11.69 -3.98 -15.29
N SER A 62 11.64 -2.66 -15.47
CA SER A 62 12.57 -1.92 -16.35
C SER A 62 14.01 -1.87 -15.83
N GLY A 63 14.23 -2.18 -14.53
CA GLY A 63 15.54 -2.12 -13.89
C GLY A 63 15.87 -0.77 -13.23
N GLU A 64 14.98 0.20 -13.29
CA GLU A 64 15.18 1.51 -12.66
C GLU A 64 15.35 1.42 -11.15
N LEU A 65 14.78 0.39 -10.51
CA LEU A 65 14.93 0.13 -9.08
C LEU A 65 16.14 -0.73 -8.70
N ASP A 66 16.94 -1.17 -9.65
CA ASP A 66 18.10 -2.03 -9.39
C ASP A 66 19.11 -1.43 -8.37
N PRO A 67 19.38 -0.10 -8.37
CA PRO A 67 20.22 0.50 -7.35
C PRO A 67 19.68 0.32 -5.92
N VAL A 68 18.34 0.29 -5.76
CA VAL A 68 17.68 0.07 -4.47
C VAL A 68 17.97 -1.35 -3.97
N PHE A 69 17.89 -2.35 -4.85
CA PHE A 69 18.14 -3.75 -4.49
C PHE A 69 19.60 -4.01 -4.16
N LYS A 70 20.53 -3.36 -4.87
CA LYS A 70 21.97 -3.38 -4.53
C LYS A 70 22.21 -2.84 -3.12
N LYS A 71 21.63 -1.69 -2.78
CA LYS A 71 21.76 -1.09 -1.45
C LYS A 71 21.13 -1.95 -0.35
N LYS A 72 20.03 -2.63 -0.63
CA LYS A 72 19.42 -3.59 0.30
C LYS A 72 20.34 -4.80 0.53
N ALA A 73 20.95 -5.35 -0.51
CA ALA A 73 21.88 -6.46 -0.41
C ALA A 73 23.19 -6.10 0.34
N GLU A 74 23.60 -4.84 0.30
CA GLU A 74 24.73 -4.35 1.10
C GLU A 74 24.43 -4.39 2.61
N LYS A 75 23.15 -4.15 2.97
CA LYS A 75 22.68 -4.17 4.36
C LYS A 75 22.37 -5.58 4.87
N ASP A 76 21.87 -6.44 4.00
CA ASP A 76 21.53 -7.83 4.30
C ASP A 76 22.39 -8.77 3.46
N LYS A 77 23.49 -9.23 4.03
CA LYS A 77 24.45 -10.12 3.36
C LYS A 77 23.91 -11.54 3.10
N SER A 78 22.73 -11.88 3.61
CA SER A 78 22.13 -13.21 3.44
C SER A 78 21.54 -13.40 2.04
N LYS A 79 21.30 -12.31 1.29
CA LYS A 79 20.64 -12.32 -0.01
C LYS A 79 21.40 -11.49 -1.03
N THR A 80 21.39 -11.95 -2.28
CA THR A 80 21.88 -11.15 -3.41
C THR A 80 20.86 -10.11 -3.83
N ALA A 81 21.31 -9.07 -4.53
CA ALA A 81 20.41 -8.05 -5.10
C ALA A 81 19.36 -8.68 -6.02
N GLU A 82 19.74 -9.68 -6.82
CA GLU A 82 18.83 -10.38 -7.72
C GLU A 82 17.77 -11.20 -6.96
N GLN A 83 18.15 -11.89 -5.89
CA GLN A 83 17.20 -12.59 -5.02
C GLN A 83 16.20 -11.64 -4.38
N ILE A 84 16.65 -10.47 -3.93
CA ILE A 84 15.78 -9.42 -3.37
C ILE A 84 14.83 -8.91 -4.46
N LYS A 85 15.35 -8.61 -5.66
CA LYS A 85 14.56 -8.15 -6.80
C LYS A 85 13.48 -9.17 -7.19
N ASP A 86 13.82 -10.44 -7.26
CA ASP A 86 12.85 -11.50 -7.59
C ASP A 86 11.74 -11.63 -6.54
N TYR A 87 12.08 -11.48 -5.27
CA TYR A 87 11.09 -11.47 -4.20
C TYR A 87 10.08 -10.33 -4.39
N TYR A 88 10.56 -9.10 -4.64
CA TYR A 88 9.70 -7.95 -4.89
C TYR A 88 8.92 -8.08 -6.20
N ARG A 89 9.54 -8.63 -7.26
CA ARG A 89 8.87 -8.89 -8.54
C ARG A 89 7.63 -9.76 -8.36
N LYS A 90 7.72 -10.81 -7.58
CA LYS A 90 6.60 -11.71 -7.26
C LYS A 90 5.55 -11.04 -6.39
N GLY A 91 5.97 -10.24 -5.41
CA GLY A 91 5.08 -9.57 -4.47
C GLY A 91 4.34 -8.37 -5.04
N TYR A 92 4.94 -7.65 -6.00
CA TYR A 92 4.40 -6.41 -6.56
C TYR A 92 3.83 -6.55 -7.97
N ALA A 93 3.87 -7.76 -8.56
CA ALA A 93 3.33 -8.00 -9.89
C ALA A 93 1.84 -7.64 -9.95
N THR A 94 1.48 -6.76 -10.86
CA THR A 94 0.11 -6.31 -11.10
C THR A 94 -0.03 -5.83 -12.52
N ASN A 95 -1.25 -5.92 -13.06
CA ASN A 95 -1.62 -5.31 -14.32
C ASN A 95 -2.32 -3.94 -14.14
N VAL A 96 -2.55 -3.52 -12.89
CA VAL A 96 -3.08 -2.18 -12.59
C VAL A 96 -1.96 -1.16 -12.71
N ASP A 97 -2.16 -0.17 -13.57
CA ASP A 97 -1.16 0.87 -13.86
C ASP A 97 -1.24 2.00 -12.83
N THR A 98 -2.45 2.52 -12.62
CA THR A 98 -2.73 3.64 -11.72
C THR A 98 -4.01 3.39 -10.93
N ILE A 99 -4.08 4.01 -9.77
CA ILE A 99 -5.27 4.02 -8.90
C ILE A 99 -5.60 5.46 -8.56
N GLY A 100 -6.84 5.88 -8.87
CA GLY A 100 -7.40 7.13 -8.40
C GLY A 100 -8.24 6.88 -7.16
N ILE A 101 -8.05 7.69 -6.13
CA ILE A 101 -8.83 7.65 -4.90
C ILE A 101 -9.34 9.06 -4.62
N GLU A 102 -10.64 9.20 -4.49
CA GLU A 102 -11.30 10.45 -4.14
C GLU A 102 -12.49 10.17 -3.22
N ASN A 103 -12.44 10.68 -2.02
CA ASN A 103 -13.42 10.45 -0.97
C ASN A 103 -13.55 8.94 -0.65
N ASP A 104 -14.66 8.32 -1.05
CA ASP A 104 -14.95 6.91 -0.85
C ASP A 104 -14.93 6.08 -2.14
N VAL A 105 -14.50 6.67 -3.25
CA VAL A 105 -14.45 6.02 -4.57
C VAL A 105 -13.01 5.71 -4.95
N MET A 106 -12.79 4.50 -5.45
CA MET A 106 -11.53 4.09 -6.07
C MET A 106 -11.75 3.74 -7.53
N GLU A 107 -10.83 4.21 -8.38
CA GLU A 107 -10.74 3.84 -9.79
C GLU A 107 -9.44 3.07 -10.04
N PHE A 108 -9.55 1.93 -10.69
CA PHE A 108 -8.42 1.08 -11.08
C PHE A 108 -8.23 1.15 -12.59
N HIS A 109 -7.09 1.65 -13.04
CA HIS A 109 -6.77 1.79 -14.45
C HIS A 109 -5.82 0.67 -14.89
N THR A 110 -6.24 -0.10 -15.88
CA THR A 110 -5.47 -1.19 -16.49
C THR A 110 -5.49 -1.04 -18.01
N GLY A 111 -4.41 -0.50 -18.58
CA GLY A 111 -4.41 -0.12 -19.99
C GLY A 111 -5.52 0.91 -20.26
N ASN A 112 -6.42 0.59 -21.20
CA ASN A 112 -7.58 1.45 -21.55
C ASN A 112 -8.84 1.13 -20.71
N GLN A 113 -8.76 0.19 -19.78
CA GLN A 113 -9.90 -0.21 -18.96
C GLN A 113 -9.88 0.51 -17.61
N VAL A 114 -11.05 0.93 -17.19
CA VAL A 114 -11.27 1.54 -15.87
C VAL A 114 -12.38 0.78 -15.16
N ALA A 115 -12.08 0.34 -13.94
CA ALA A 115 -13.05 -0.24 -13.03
C ALA A 115 -13.13 0.62 -11.78
N SER A 116 -14.32 0.97 -11.34
CA SER A 116 -14.51 1.82 -10.16
C SER A 116 -15.56 1.25 -9.23
N CYS A 117 -15.43 1.60 -7.97
CA CYS A 117 -16.41 1.27 -6.94
C CYS A 117 -16.35 2.28 -5.80
N LYS A 118 -17.49 2.47 -5.16
CA LYS A 118 -17.58 3.11 -3.86
C LYS A 118 -17.26 2.07 -2.79
N TYR A 119 -16.27 2.36 -1.94
CA TYR A 119 -15.81 1.43 -0.91
C TYR A 119 -16.32 1.81 0.46
N ASP A 120 -16.78 0.81 1.21
CA ASP A 120 -17.15 0.94 2.61
C ASP A 120 -15.99 0.48 3.50
N TYR A 121 -15.75 1.22 4.57
CA TYR A 121 -14.76 0.82 5.56
C TYR A 121 -15.21 -0.42 6.33
N ALA A 122 -14.34 -1.42 6.43
CA ALA A 122 -14.61 -2.68 7.10
C ALA A 122 -13.73 -2.91 8.35
N GLY A 123 -13.11 -1.87 8.85
CA GLY A 123 -12.24 -1.96 10.03
C GLY A 123 -10.78 -2.17 9.71
N TYR A 124 -10.01 -2.60 10.70
CA TYR A 124 -8.60 -2.90 10.55
C TYR A 124 -8.26 -4.26 11.16
N LYS A 125 -7.10 -4.79 10.78
CA LYS A 125 -6.53 -6.00 11.33
C LYS A 125 -5.07 -5.72 11.73
N ILE A 126 -4.72 -6.09 12.95
CA ILE A 126 -3.34 -6.06 13.43
C ILE A 126 -2.68 -7.39 13.09
N LEU A 127 -1.53 -7.33 12.43
CA LEU A 127 -0.72 -8.49 12.06
C LEU A 127 0.46 -8.60 13.02
N HIS A 128 0.72 -9.82 13.48
CA HIS A 128 1.85 -10.14 14.34
C HIS A 128 2.87 -10.96 13.54
N TYR A 129 4.05 -10.39 13.31
CA TYR A 129 5.10 -11.06 12.55
C TYR A 129 6.00 -11.90 13.46
N LYS A 130 6.65 -12.92 12.88
CA LYS A 130 7.60 -13.80 13.60
C LYS A 130 8.76 -13.01 14.21
N SER A 131 9.12 -11.86 13.65
CA SER A 131 10.14 -10.95 14.18
C SER A 131 9.77 -10.27 15.49
N GLY A 132 8.51 -10.39 15.95
CA GLY A 132 7.94 -9.66 17.08
C GLY A 132 7.43 -8.27 16.71
N LYS A 133 7.63 -7.82 15.48
CA LYS A 133 7.05 -6.58 14.95
C LYS A 133 5.59 -6.77 14.57
N LYS A 134 4.86 -5.68 14.47
CA LYS A 134 3.45 -5.66 14.08
C LYS A 134 3.21 -4.78 12.88
N GLY A 135 2.13 -5.05 12.15
CA GLY A 135 1.61 -4.21 11.08
C GLY A 135 0.11 -4.03 11.20
N VAL A 136 -0.45 -3.09 10.48
CA VAL A 136 -1.89 -2.87 10.43
C VAL A 136 -2.33 -2.88 8.97
N ARG A 137 -3.43 -3.57 8.70
CA ARG A 137 -4.15 -3.48 7.43
C ARG A 137 -5.50 -2.84 7.66
N TYR A 138 -5.80 -1.84 6.85
CA TYR A 138 -7.09 -1.17 6.81
C TYR A 138 -7.91 -1.76 5.68
N LEU A 139 -9.14 -2.18 5.99
CA LEU A 139 -9.98 -3.03 5.16
C LEU A 139 -11.11 -2.21 4.55
N PHE A 140 -11.32 -2.37 3.24
CA PHE A 140 -12.40 -1.72 2.51
C PHE A 140 -13.09 -2.73 1.61
N GLU A 141 -14.40 -2.57 1.43
CA GLU A 141 -15.24 -3.50 0.67
C GLU A 141 -16.12 -2.77 -0.34
N CYS A 142 -16.13 -3.26 -1.57
CA CYS A 142 -17.07 -2.85 -2.61
C CYS A 142 -18.34 -3.68 -2.50
N LYS A 143 -19.47 -3.03 -2.26
CA LYS A 143 -20.80 -3.69 -2.15
C LYS A 143 -21.53 -3.78 -3.50
N ASP A 144 -21.05 -3.11 -4.53
CA ASP A 144 -21.66 -3.13 -5.86
C ASP A 144 -21.33 -4.44 -6.58
N ALA A 145 -22.33 -5.32 -6.70
CA ALA A 145 -22.18 -6.60 -7.39
C ALA A 145 -21.92 -6.46 -8.90
N ASN A 146 -22.22 -5.30 -9.50
CA ASN A 146 -22.01 -5.03 -10.92
C ASN A 146 -20.63 -4.41 -11.21
N SER A 147 -19.92 -3.94 -10.19
CA SER A 147 -18.59 -3.39 -10.36
C SER A 147 -17.58 -4.50 -10.72
N LYS A 148 -16.67 -4.17 -11.64
CA LYS A 148 -15.53 -5.01 -11.98
C LYS A 148 -14.28 -4.70 -11.16
N ALA A 149 -14.36 -3.68 -10.28
CA ALA A 149 -13.30 -3.37 -9.33
C ALA A 149 -13.13 -4.51 -8.30
N PRO A 150 -11.97 -4.63 -7.66
CA PRO A 150 -11.76 -5.62 -6.62
C PRO A 150 -12.80 -5.48 -5.51
N LYS A 151 -13.39 -6.59 -5.08
CA LYS A 151 -14.40 -6.59 -4.03
C LYS A 151 -13.83 -6.22 -2.66
N TYR A 152 -12.61 -6.67 -2.38
CA TYR A 152 -11.90 -6.42 -1.13
C TYR A 152 -10.57 -5.73 -1.41
N VAL A 153 -10.31 -4.66 -0.67
CA VAL A 153 -9.07 -3.89 -0.74
C VAL A 153 -8.54 -3.69 0.67
N GLN A 154 -7.24 -3.87 0.83
CA GLN A 154 -6.55 -3.67 2.10
C GLN A 154 -5.33 -2.78 1.89
N PHE A 155 -5.16 -1.79 2.76
CA PHE A 155 -4.02 -0.88 2.75
C PHE A 155 -3.08 -1.12 3.92
N SER A 156 -1.79 -1.00 3.64
CA SER A 156 -0.73 -0.92 4.65
C SER A 156 0.29 0.13 4.22
N ASP A 157 0.52 1.12 5.07
CA ASP A 157 1.44 2.22 4.81
C ASP A 157 2.34 2.55 6.02
N HIS A 158 2.44 1.64 6.96
CA HIS A 158 3.19 1.79 8.22
C HIS A 158 2.65 2.91 9.14
N ILE A 159 1.44 3.37 8.91
CA ILE A 159 0.74 4.39 9.71
C ILE A 159 -0.43 3.70 10.40
N ILE A 160 -0.63 3.97 11.69
CA ILE A 160 -1.62 3.29 12.52
C ILE A 160 -2.75 4.18 13.05
N ALA A 161 -2.77 5.45 12.63
CA ALA A 161 -3.76 6.44 13.01
C ALA A 161 -4.02 7.39 11.83
N PRO A 162 -5.10 8.20 11.86
CA PRO A 162 -5.45 9.12 10.78
C PRO A 162 -4.28 10.02 10.37
N ARG A 163 -3.83 9.89 9.13
CA ARG A 163 -2.79 10.69 8.51
C ARG A 163 -2.79 10.44 7.00
N LYS A 164 -2.56 11.48 6.20
CA LYS A 164 -2.39 11.34 4.76
C LYS A 164 -1.20 10.44 4.42
N SER A 165 -1.44 9.46 3.58
CA SER A 165 -0.43 8.53 3.11
C SER A 165 0.43 9.16 2.01
N SER A 166 1.72 8.87 1.99
CA SER A 166 2.65 9.24 0.92
C SER A 166 3.03 8.07 0.01
N HIS A 167 2.83 6.87 0.49
CA HIS A 167 3.03 5.60 -0.23
C HIS A 167 2.31 4.50 0.51
N PHE A 168 1.93 3.44 -0.18
CA PHE A 168 1.27 2.32 0.47
C PHE A 168 1.44 1.01 -0.30
N HIS A 169 1.27 -0.07 0.42
CA HIS A 169 1.00 -1.39 -0.15
C HIS A 169 -0.51 -1.59 -0.21
N ILE A 170 -0.99 -2.07 -1.34
CA ILE A 170 -2.39 -2.43 -1.51
C ILE A 170 -2.53 -3.90 -1.85
N PHE A 171 -3.49 -4.56 -1.21
CA PHE A 171 -3.85 -5.95 -1.45
C PHE A 171 -5.28 -5.97 -1.96
N MET A 172 -5.50 -6.62 -3.10
CA MET A 172 -6.77 -6.61 -3.80
C MET A 172 -7.22 -8.03 -4.13
N GLY A 173 -8.51 -8.29 -4.05
CA GLY A 173 -9.06 -9.58 -4.42
C GLY A 173 -10.57 -9.66 -4.29
N ASN A 174 -11.14 -10.78 -4.70
CA ASN A 174 -12.56 -11.06 -4.64
C ASN A 174 -12.94 -12.03 -3.53
N THR A 175 -12.01 -12.41 -2.68
CA THR A 175 -12.21 -13.27 -1.51
C THR A 175 -11.88 -12.51 -0.24
N SER A 176 -12.68 -12.70 0.82
CA SER A 176 -12.57 -11.99 2.11
C SER A 176 -11.36 -12.38 2.95
N GLN A 177 -10.51 -13.29 2.48
CA GLN A 177 -9.37 -13.73 3.26
C GLN A 177 -8.35 -12.60 3.41
N ALA A 178 -8.30 -12.04 4.62
CA ALA A 178 -7.09 -11.40 5.08
C ALA A 178 -6.01 -12.48 5.08
N ARG A 179 -5.04 -12.41 4.18
CA ARG A 179 -3.89 -13.32 4.25
C ARG A 179 -3.22 -13.16 5.60
N SER A 180 -3.12 -14.27 6.32
CA SER A 180 -2.10 -14.41 7.32
C SER A 180 -0.77 -14.32 6.56
N GLU A 181 0.04 -13.35 6.87
CA GLU A 181 1.39 -13.31 6.35
C GLU A 181 2.27 -14.23 7.18
N GLU A 182 2.90 -15.12 6.46
CA GLU A 182 4.02 -15.88 6.96
C GLU A 182 5.30 -15.02 6.94
#